data_8a5a8b3f0bf94147c0cc288db573aebb
#
_entry.id   8a5a8b3f0bf94147c0cc288db573aebb
#
_cell.length_a   1.000
_cell.length_b   1.000
_cell.length_c   1.000
_cell.angle_alpha   90.00
_cell.angle_beta   90.00
_cell.angle_gamma   90.00
#
_symmetry.space_group_name_H-M   'P 1'
#
loop_
_entity.id
_entity.type
_entity.pdbx_description
1 polymer ?
#
loop_
_entity_poly.entity_id
_entity_poly.type
_entity_poly.pdbx_seq_one_letter_code
_entity_poly.pdbx_strand_id
1 'polypeptide(L)'
;MTDTGELPLHQFWWLHDARWYQGVKKRFGQDVANEINAEAMKFVARRVARWFVARDGVDHVKLPMDEFVEYFKQVPRAMWPQDMTNYQHTAVGEDTFETVVTEHFALKMLKAARSFDGYRCPCLEMRAGWFEGLGLDVEDSRSACMTHGDDVCRFRATVRRDGSSTG
;
A
#
# COMPACT_ATOMS: atom_id res chain seq x y z
N MET A 1 2.04 23.40 -3.53
CA MET A 1 0.75 23.12 -4.20
C MET A 1 0.81 23.75 -5.57
N THR A 2 1.00 22.98 -6.62
CA THR A 2 0.85 23.46 -7.99
C THR A 2 -0.65 23.64 -8.21
N ASP A 3 -1.08 24.88 -8.32
CA ASP A 3 -2.46 25.25 -8.65
C ASP A 3 -2.71 24.91 -10.12
N THR A 4 -3.15 23.69 -10.38
CA THR A 4 -3.52 23.23 -11.71
C THR A 4 -4.95 23.65 -12.08
N GLY A 5 -5.67 24.29 -11.16
CA GLY A 5 -7.11 24.62 -11.32
C GLY A 5 -8.03 23.39 -11.32
N GLU A 6 -7.47 22.19 -11.20
CA GLU A 6 -8.24 20.94 -11.13
C GLU A 6 -8.57 20.59 -9.69
N LEU A 7 -9.78 20.05 -9.50
CA LEU A 7 -10.24 19.58 -8.19
C LEU A 7 -9.35 18.42 -7.69
N PRO A 8 -8.71 18.52 -6.51
CA PRO A 8 -7.82 17.48 -5.98
C PRO A 8 -8.64 16.29 -5.44
N LEU A 9 -9.30 15.57 -6.33
CA LEU A 9 -10.28 14.52 -6.01
C LEU A 9 -9.69 13.43 -5.12
N HIS A 10 -8.45 13.02 -5.36
CA HIS A 10 -7.76 12.02 -4.52
C HIS A 10 -7.61 12.48 -3.07
N GLN A 11 -7.29 13.76 -2.84
CA GLN A 11 -7.17 14.30 -1.48
C GLN A 11 -8.52 14.31 -0.77
N PHE A 12 -9.61 14.69 -1.44
CA PHE A 12 -10.95 14.65 -0.87
C PHE A 12 -11.41 13.23 -0.55
N TRP A 13 -11.06 12.26 -1.40
CA TRP A 13 -11.38 10.85 -1.15
C TRP A 13 -10.68 10.33 0.10
N TRP A 14 -9.41 10.63 0.27
CA TRP A 14 -8.66 10.27 1.47
C TRP A 14 -9.11 11.01 2.73
N LEU A 15 -9.58 12.24 2.60
CA LEU A 15 -10.21 12.96 3.71
C LEU A 15 -11.55 12.33 4.11
N HIS A 16 -12.35 11.86 3.15
CA HIS A 16 -13.55 11.08 3.41
C HIS A 16 -13.23 9.83 4.21
N ASP A 17 -12.24 9.04 3.79
CA ASP A 17 -11.83 7.80 4.47
C ASP A 17 -11.32 8.08 5.88
N ALA A 18 -10.49 9.10 6.06
CA ALA A 18 -10.03 9.51 7.38
C ALA A 18 -11.21 9.91 8.30
N ARG A 19 -12.22 10.58 7.76
CA ARG A 19 -13.42 10.96 8.51
C ARG A 19 -14.29 9.77 8.86
N TRP A 20 -14.39 8.82 7.95
CA TRP A 20 -15.07 7.55 8.16
C TRP A 20 -14.40 6.75 9.28
N TYR A 21 -13.07 6.58 9.22
CA TYR A 21 -12.28 5.94 10.25
C TYR A 21 -12.50 6.56 11.64
N GLN A 22 -12.43 7.90 11.75
CA GLN A 22 -12.71 8.62 12.99
C GLN A 22 -14.15 8.37 13.50
N GLY A 23 -15.12 8.28 12.59
CA GLY A 23 -16.52 7.99 12.91
C GLY A 23 -16.71 6.60 13.50
N VAL A 24 -16.03 5.59 12.95
CA VAL A 24 -16.02 4.21 13.46
C VAL A 24 -15.31 4.17 14.82
N LYS A 25 -14.10 4.76 14.92
CA LYS A 25 -13.35 4.84 16.19
C LYS A 25 -14.18 5.44 17.32
N LYS A 26 -14.91 6.52 17.06
CA LYS A 26 -15.74 7.19 18.06
C LYS A 26 -16.90 6.32 18.55
N ARG A 27 -17.47 5.47 17.70
CA ARG A 27 -18.67 4.68 18.00
C ARG A 27 -18.36 3.28 18.54
N PHE A 28 -17.29 2.67 18.01
CA PHE A 28 -17.01 1.24 18.21
C PHE A 28 -15.61 0.97 18.81
N GLY A 29 -14.81 2.01 19.02
CA GLY A 29 -13.48 1.90 19.60
C GLY A 29 -12.36 1.77 18.56
N GLN A 30 -11.12 1.85 19.07
CA GLN A 30 -9.91 1.91 18.26
C GLN A 30 -9.65 0.60 17.49
N ASP A 31 -9.81 -0.54 18.16
CA ASP A 31 -9.48 -1.83 17.57
C ASP A 31 -10.40 -2.18 16.40
N VAL A 32 -11.70 -1.95 16.57
CA VAL A 32 -12.69 -2.14 15.50
C VAL A 32 -12.41 -1.21 14.31
N ALA A 33 -12.03 0.05 14.57
CA ALA A 33 -11.68 0.97 13.51
C ALA A 33 -10.43 0.52 12.74
N ASN A 34 -9.42 0.00 13.43
CA ASN A 34 -8.21 -0.54 12.82
C ASN A 34 -8.51 -1.78 11.96
N GLU A 35 -9.35 -2.69 12.46
CA GLU A 35 -9.73 -3.91 11.76
C GLU A 35 -10.49 -3.59 10.46
N ILE A 36 -11.55 -2.80 10.55
CA ILE A 36 -12.34 -2.40 9.38
C ILE A 36 -11.48 -1.64 8.36
N ASN A 37 -10.59 -0.76 8.82
CA ASN A 37 -9.67 -0.05 7.94
C ASN A 37 -8.72 -1.00 7.19
N ALA A 38 -8.17 -1.99 7.88
CA ALA A 38 -7.29 -2.99 7.28
C ALA A 38 -8.00 -3.83 6.20
N GLU A 39 -9.23 -4.29 6.49
CA GLU A 39 -10.06 -5.02 5.54
C GLU A 39 -10.42 -4.19 4.31
N ALA A 40 -10.86 -2.94 4.52
CA ALA A 40 -11.21 -2.03 3.44
C ALA A 40 -10.00 -1.73 2.55
N MET A 41 -8.83 -1.47 3.14
CA MET A 41 -7.58 -1.22 2.40
C MET A 41 -7.15 -2.44 1.58
N LYS A 42 -7.21 -3.64 2.16
CA LYS A 42 -6.93 -4.90 1.44
C LYS A 42 -7.88 -5.10 0.26
N PHE A 43 -9.18 -4.87 0.48
CA PHE A 43 -10.19 -5.02 -0.56
C PHE A 43 -9.94 -4.07 -1.74
N VAL A 44 -9.75 -2.78 -1.48
CA VAL A 44 -9.53 -1.77 -2.52
C VAL A 44 -8.23 -2.05 -3.27
N ALA A 45 -7.15 -2.35 -2.55
CA ALA A 45 -5.85 -2.67 -3.15
C ALA A 45 -5.94 -3.86 -4.12
N ARG A 46 -6.66 -4.93 -3.73
CA ARG A 46 -6.91 -6.09 -4.59
C ARG A 46 -7.71 -5.71 -5.84
N ARG A 47 -8.72 -4.86 -5.71
CA ARG A 47 -9.52 -4.40 -6.85
C ARG A 47 -8.71 -3.56 -7.83
N VAL A 48 -7.87 -2.66 -7.33
CA VAL A 48 -6.96 -1.86 -8.15
C VAL A 48 -5.99 -2.75 -8.91
N ALA A 49 -5.34 -3.70 -8.23
CA ALA A 49 -4.41 -4.62 -8.88
C ALA A 49 -5.08 -5.47 -9.97
N ARG A 50 -6.27 -6.00 -9.71
CA ARG A 50 -7.05 -6.75 -10.72
C ARG A 50 -7.43 -5.90 -11.94
N TRP A 51 -7.67 -4.61 -11.74
CA TRP A 51 -7.93 -3.72 -12.86
C TRP A 51 -6.71 -3.61 -13.79
N PHE A 52 -5.49 -3.51 -13.21
CA PHE A 52 -4.25 -3.52 -14.00
C PHE A 52 -4.06 -4.84 -14.77
N VAL A 53 -4.30 -5.99 -14.12
CA VAL A 53 -4.24 -7.31 -14.78
C VAL A 53 -5.20 -7.37 -15.96
N ALA A 54 -6.44 -6.94 -15.77
CA ALA A 54 -7.45 -6.95 -16.83
C ALA A 54 -7.13 -5.99 -17.98
N ARG A 55 -6.51 -4.84 -17.67
CA ARG A 55 -6.13 -3.84 -18.67
C ARG A 55 -4.95 -4.31 -19.52
N ASP A 56 -3.92 -4.85 -18.88
CA ASP A 56 -2.60 -5.01 -19.51
C ASP A 56 -2.35 -6.43 -20.00
N GLY A 57 -3.02 -7.43 -19.43
CA GLY A 57 -2.87 -8.84 -19.80
C GLY A 57 -1.47 -9.42 -19.53
N VAL A 58 -0.70 -8.78 -18.59
CA VAL A 58 0.66 -9.18 -18.26
C VAL A 58 0.66 -10.36 -17.30
N ASP A 59 1.48 -11.37 -17.59
CA ASP A 59 1.76 -12.47 -16.66
C ASP A 59 2.89 -12.04 -15.69
N HIS A 60 2.50 -11.49 -14.55
CA HIS A 60 3.42 -10.91 -13.57
C HIS A 60 4.34 -11.95 -12.92
N VAL A 61 3.92 -13.22 -12.89
CA VAL A 61 4.73 -14.32 -12.32
C VAL A 61 5.98 -14.56 -13.15
N LYS A 62 5.91 -14.32 -14.46
CA LYS A 62 7.00 -14.57 -15.42
C LYS A 62 7.94 -13.40 -15.64
N LEU A 63 7.60 -12.21 -15.14
CA LEU A 63 8.47 -11.05 -15.30
C LEU A 63 9.78 -11.21 -14.50
N PRO A 64 10.95 -10.88 -15.06
CA PRO A 64 12.16 -10.62 -14.27
C PRO A 64 11.87 -9.59 -13.17
N MET A 65 12.56 -9.67 -12.04
CA MET A 65 12.23 -8.85 -10.87
C MET A 65 12.35 -7.35 -11.11
N ASP A 66 13.32 -6.92 -11.88
CA ASP A 66 13.51 -5.52 -12.29
C ASP A 66 12.35 -5.01 -13.15
N GLU A 67 11.90 -5.80 -14.14
CA GLU A 67 10.72 -5.49 -14.96
C GLU A 67 9.43 -5.49 -14.12
N PHE A 68 9.30 -6.47 -13.22
CA PHE A 68 8.17 -6.53 -12.30
C PHE A 68 8.11 -5.28 -11.41
N VAL A 69 9.23 -4.86 -10.85
CA VAL A 69 9.31 -3.67 -9.98
C VAL A 69 8.92 -2.39 -10.77
N GLU A 70 9.37 -2.25 -12.00
CA GLU A 70 8.96 -1.12 -12.85
C GLU A 70 7.45 -1.14 -13.14
N TYR A 71 6.89 -2.31 -13.43
CA TYR A 71 5.44 -2.46 -13.60
C TYR A 71 4.69 -2.15 -12.29
N PHE A 72 5.14 -2.73 -11.17
CA PHE A 72 4.47 -2.63 -9.87
C PHE A 72 4.35 -1.18 -9.36
N LYS A 73 5.26 -0.30 -9.75
CA LYS A 73 5.19 1.14 -9.41
C LYS A 73 3.84 1.79 -9.77
N GLN A 74 3.19 1.32 -10.82
CA GLN A 74 1.93 1.87 -11.30
C GLN A 74 0.77 1.56 -10.34
N VAL A 75 0.78 0.38 -9.71
CA VAL A 75 -0.32 -0.12 -8.87
C VAL A 75 -0.55 0.74 -7.63
N PRO A 76 0.44 0.95 -6.74
CA PRO A 76 0.27 1.87 -5.62
C PRO A 76 0.10 3.33 -6.09
N ARG A 77 0.67 3.72 -7.23
CA ARG A 77 0.55 5.08 -7.75
C ARG A 77 -0.88 5.44 -8.18
N ALA A 78 -1.68 4.46 -8.58
CA ALA A 78 -3.11 4.64 -8.84
C ALA A 78 -3.92 4.97 -7.58
N MET A 79 -3.47 4.50 -6.41
CA MET A 79 -4.11 4.81 -5.12
C MET A 79 -3.52 6.05 -4.46
N TRP A 80 -2.20 6.28 -4.65
CA TRP A 80 -1.42 7.31 -3.99
C TRP A 80 -0.63 8.11 -5.03
N PRO A 81 -1.17 9.23 -5.55
CA PRO A 81 -0.44 10.14 -6.42
C PRO A 81 0.87 10.62 -5.79
N GLN A 82 1.79 11.10 -6.61
CA GLN A 82 3.16 11.44 -6.17
C GLN A 82 3.21 12.56 -5.14
N ASP A 83 2.25 13.46 -5.15
CA ASP A 83 2.11 14.54 -4.17
C ASP A 83 1.59 14.06 -2.80
N MET A 84 1.07 12.83 -2.72
CA MET A 84 0.50 12.24 -1.51
C MET A 84 1.43 11.26 -0.80
N THR A 85 2.26 10.54 -1.55
CA THR A 85 3.13 9.50 -1.00
C THR A 85 4.41 9.41 -1.80
N ASN A 86 5.55 9.45 -1.10
CA ASN A 86 6.84 9.21 -1.72
C ASN A 86 7.36 7.83 -1.32
N TYR A 87 7.64 7.00 -2.32
CA TYR A 87 8.15 5.64 -2.14
C TYR A 87 9.05 5.22 -3.29
N GLN A 88 9.92 4.26 -2.99
CA GLN A 88 10.81 3.63 -3.96
C GLN A 88 10.70 2.10 -3.83
N HIS A 89 10.64 1.43 -4.97
CA HIS A 89 10.79 -0.02 -5.08
C HIS A 89 12.13 -0.34 -5.75
N THR A 90 12.84 -1.35 -5.23
CA THR A 90 14.15 -1.74 -5.73
C THR A 90 14.25 -3.27 -5.73
N ALA A 91 14.57 -3.88 -6.87
CA ALA A 91 14.90 -5.29 -6.94
C ALA A 91 16.22 -5.54 -6.16
N VAL A 92 16.22 -6.51 -5.26
CA VAL A 92 17.38 -6.85 -4.41
C VAL A 92 17.78 -8.32 -4.55
N GLY A 93 17.13 -9.07 -5.40
CA GLY A 93 17.37 -10.47 -5.73
C GLY A 93 16.53 -10.92 -6.92
N GLU A 94 16.68 -12.16 -7.33
CA GLU A 94 15.94 -12.72 -8.48
C GLU A 94 14.43 -12.74 -8.26
N ASP A 95 13.99 -12.94 -7.00
CA ASP A 95 12.57 -13.02 -6.62
C ASP A 95 12.21 -12.03 -5.51
N THR A 96 13.12 -11.14 -5.15
CA THR A 96 12.96 -10.27 -3.97
C THR A 96 13.12 -8.81 -4.33
N PHE A 97 12.21 -7.98 -3.80
CA PHE A 97 12.34 -6.53 -3.87
C PHE A 97 12.06 -5.85 -2.53
N GLU A 98 12.61 -4.67 -2.36
CA GLU A 98 12.37 -3.80 -1.22
C GLU A 98 11.51 -2.60 -1.62
N THR A 99 10.71 -2.14 -0.65
CA THR A 99 9.96 -0.89 -0.75
C THR A 99 10.31 -0.01 0.43
N VAL A 100 10.71 1.23 0.15
CA VAL A 100 10.93 2.26 1.16
C VAL A 100 9.92 3.38 0.94
N VAL A 101 9.14 3.71 1.97
CA VAL A 101 8.19 4.83 1.96
C VAL A 101 8.75 5.92 2.88
N THR A 102 9.02 7.09 2.30
CA THR A 102 9.61 8.23 3.03
C THR A 102 8.57 9.30 3.40
N GLU A 103 7.45 9.34 2.70
CA GLU A 103 6.34 10.24 2.99
C GLU A 103 4.99 9.54 2.79
N HIS A 104 4.05 9.84 3.68
CA HIS A 104 2.70 9.27 3.63
C HIS A 104 1.64 10.28 4.04
N PHE A 105 0.81 10.71 3.11
CA PHE A 105 -0.24 11.71 3.33
C PHE A 105 -1.17 11.33 4.48
N ALA A 106 -1.67 10.08 4.52
CA ALA A 106 -2.60 9.64 5.57
C ALA A 106 -2.01 9.80 6.98
N LEU A 107 -0.71 9.49 7.16
CA LEU A 107 -0.05 9.66 8.46
C LEU A 107 0.11 11.14 8.83
N LYS A 108 0.41 12.01 7.86
CA LYS A 108 0.43 13.48 8.08
C LYS A 108 -0.93 13.97 8.54
N MET A 109 -2.01 13.51 7.89
CA MET A 109 -3.39 13.90 8.23
C MET A 109 -3.84 13.35 9.59
N LEU A 110 -3.51 12.11 9.94
CA LEU A 110 -3.82 11.52 11.25
C LEU A 110 -3.12 12.27 12.38
N LYS A 111 -1.85 12.67 12.19
CA LYS A 111 -1.11 13.50 13.16
C LYS A 111 -1.77 14.87 13.33
N ALA A 112 -2.09 15.55 12.22
CA ALA A 112 -2.79 16.84 12.24
C ALA A 112 -4.16 16.77 12.93
N ALA A 113 -4.89 15.67 12.75
CA ALA A 113 -6.20 15.43 13.37
C ALA A 113 -6.11 14.91 14.81
N ARG A 114 -4.91 14.78 15.41
CA ARG A 114 -4.69 14.17 16.74
C ARG A 114 -5.32 12.78 16.88
N SER A 115 -5.33 12.02 15.80
CA SER A 115 -5.93 10.67 15.72
C SER A 115 -4.87 9.58 15.47
N PHE A 116 -3.60 9.91 15.64
CA PHE A 116 -2.49 9.01 15.38
C PHE A 116 -2.33 7.93 16.47
N ASP A 117 -2.62 8.27 17.73
CA ASP A 117 -2.47 7.35 18.84
C ASP A 117 -3.39 6.15 18.69
N GLY A 118 -2.81 4.95 18.79
CA GLY A 118 -3.49 3.68 18.60
C GLY A 118 -3.82 3.32 17.15
N TYR A 119 -3.45 4.16 16.16
CA TYR A 119 -3.62 3.81 14.76
C TYR A 119 -2.68 2.68 14.36
N ARG A 120 -3.24 1.58 13.84
CA ARG A 120 -2.50 0.47 13.25
C ARG A 120 -2.36 0.69 11.75
N CYS A 121 -1.12 0.74 11.26
CA CYS A 121 -0.84 0.89 9.84
C CYS A 121 -1.30 -0.35 9.06
N PRO A 122 -2.24 -0.23 8.11
CA PRO A 122 -2.75 -1.34 7.31
C PRO A 122 -1.87 -1.65 6.08
N CYS A 123 -0.61 -1.24 6.09
CA CYS A 123 0.24 -1.34 4.90
C CYS A 123 0.50 -2.79 4.47
N LEU A 124 0.63 -3.74 5.40
CA LEU A 124 0.82 -5.15 5.04
C LEU A 124 -0.45 -5.74 4.44
N GLU A 125 -1.62 -5.43 5.00
CA GLU A 125 -2.91 -5.86 4.48
C GLU A 125 -3.18 -5.27 3.09
N MET A 126 -2.87 -4.00 2.89
CA MET A 126 -2.97 -3.34 1.58
C MET A 126 -2.03 -4.00 0.56
N ARG A 127 -0.77 -4.25 0.91
CA ARG A 127 0.21 -4.93 0.05
C ARG A 127 -0.22 -6.36 -0.27
N ALA A 128 -0.73 -7.10 0.71
CA ALA A 128 -1.33 -8.41 0.48
C ALA A 128 -2.48 -8.34 -0.54
N GLY A 129 -3.32 -7.31 -0.46
CA GLY A 129 -4.36 -7.06 -1.46
C GLY A 129 -3.81 -6.85 -2.87
N TRP A 130 -2.75 -6.06 -3.04
CA TRP A 130 -2.10 -5.88 -4.34
C TRP A 130 -1.55 -7.20 -4.89
N PHE A 131 -0.82 -7.96 -4.09
CA PHE A 131 -0.23 -9.24 -4.54
C PHE A 131 -1.31 -10.27 -4.89
N GLU A 132 -2.33 -10.42 -4.06
CA GLU A 132 -3.50 -11.27 -4.39
C GLU A 132 -4.18 -10.81 -5.69
N GLY A 133 -4.31 -9.51 -5.90
CA GLY A 133 -4.91 -8.96 -7.11
C GLY A 133 -4.10 -9.18 -8.37
N LEU A 134 -2.76 -9.20 -8.26
CA LEU A 134 -1.82 -9.52 -9.33
C LEU A 134 -1.66 -11.03 -9.56
N GLY A 135 -2.28 -11.89 -8.74
CA GLY A 135 -2.13 -13.34 -8.82
C GLY A 135 -0.80 -13.88 -8.33
N LEU A 136 -0.13 -13.14 -7.42
CA LEU A 136 1.18 -13.49 -6.88
C LEU A 136 1.07 -14.11 -5.49
N ASP A 137 1.82 -15.18 -5.24
CA ASP A 137 2.13 -15.66 -3.90
C ASP A 137 3.40 -14.97 -3.41
N VAL A 138 3.28 -14.18 -2.35
CA VAL A 138 4.36 -13.33 -1.84
C VAL A 138 4.50 -13.47 -0.34
N GLU A 139 5.72 -13.75 0.10
CA GLU A 139 6.11 -13.56 1.49
C GLU A 139 6.53 -12.10 1.69
N ASP A 140 5.70 -11.33 2.40
CA ASP A 140 5.91 -9.89 2.62
C ASP A 140 6.12 -9.58 4.10
N SER A 141 7.13 -8.81 4.40
CA SER A 141 7.51 -8.45 5.77
C SER A 141 7.79 -6.96 5.89
N ARG A 142 7.67 -6.43 7.11
CA ARG A 142 7.95 -5.04 7.43
C ARG A 142 9.01 -4.96 8.53
N SER A 143 10.14 -4.29 8.24
CA SER A 143 11.25 -4.09 9.18
C SER A 143 11.26 -2.72 9.84
N ALA A 144 10.57 -1.71 9.28
CA ALA A 144 10.43 -0.38 9.86
C ALA A 144 9.05 0.21 9.56
N CYS A 145 8.50 1.02 10.46
CA CYS A 145 7.19 1.65 10.30
C CYS A 145 7.11 3.01 11.00
N MET A 146 6.75 4.04 10.26
CA MET A 146 6.56 5.40 10.78
C MET A 146 5.50 5.48 11.90
N THR A 147 4.58 4.52 12.01
CA THR A 147 3.62 4.48 13.14
C THR A 147 4.26 3.96 14.43
N HIS A 148 5.44 3.35 14.35
CA HIS A 148 6.22 2.86 15.50
C HIS A 148 7.37 3.80 15.87
N GLY A 149 7.49 4.96 15.20
CA GLY A 149 8.51 5.96 15.47
C GLY A 149 9.72 5.92 14.52
N ASP A 150 9.73 5.03 13.53
CA ASP A 150 10.77 5.03 12.51
C ASP A 150 10.63 6.21 11.54
N ASP A 151 11.72 6.64 10.93
CA ASP A 151 11.73 7.73 9.93
C ASP A 151 11.07 7.32 8.61
N VAL A 152 11.05 6.02 8.31
CA VAL A 152 10.51 5.45 7.07
C VAL A 152 9.69 4.19 7.35
N CYS A 153 8.85 3.79 6.38
CA CYS A 153 8.36 2.41 6.35
C CYS A 153 9.20 1.60 5.37
N ARG A 154 9.67 0.43 5.79
CA ARG A 154 10.48 -0.47 4.97
C ARG A 154 9.83 -1.84 4.90
N PHE A 155 9.68 -2.35 3.69
CA PHE A 155 9.09 -3.66 3.40
C PHE A 155 10.04 -4.46 2.52
N ARG A 156 10.01 -5.79 2.71
CA ARG A 156 10.72 -6.74 1.86
C ARG A 156 9.74 -7.81 1.43
N ALA A 157 9.62 -8.00 0.11
CA ALA A 157 8.71 -8.94 -0.52
C ALA A 157 9.48 -9.95 -1.35
N THR A 158 9.23 -11.24 -1.12
CA THR A 158 9.79 -12.35 -1.92
C THR A 158 8.64 -13.04 -2.65
N VAL A 159 8.68 -13.02 -3.96
CA VAL A 159 7.69 -13.68 -4.83
C VAL A 159 8.02 -15.17 -4.91
N ARG A 160 7.07 -16.02 -4.53
CA ARG A 160 7.19 -17.46 -4.72
C ARG A 160 6.83 -17.80 -6.15
N ARG A 161 7.81 -18.28 -6.91
CA ARG A 161 7.60 -18.75 -8.26
C ARG A 161 7.52 -20.27 -8.23
N ASP A 162 6.45 -20.83 -8.78
CA ASP A 162 6.27 -22.27 -8.88
C ASP A 162 7.49 -22.89 -9.60
N GLY A 163 8.32 -23.60 -8.87
CA GLY A 163 9.56 -24.22 -9.36
C GLY A 163 10.67 -24.39 -8.33
N SER A 164 10.63 -23.68 -7.21
CA SER A 164 11.59 -23.87 -6.11
C SER A 164 11.04 -24.79 -5.02
N SER A 165 10.60 -25.99 -5.39
CA SER A 165 10.50 -27.09 -4.43
C SER A 165 11.91 -27.47 -4.07
N THR A 166 12.41 -26.96 -2.96
CA THR A 166 13.62 -27.49 -2.31
C THR A 166 13.36 -28.93 -1.96
N GLY A 167 14.03 -29.83 -2.74
CA GLY A 167 14.19 -31.23 -2.38
C GLY A 167 15.09 -31.39 -1.14
#